data_3d73e3dd8446f0aee66e9c884cc76805
#
_entry.id   3d73e3dd8446f0aee66e9c884cc76805
#
_cell.length_a   1.000
_cell.length_b   1.000
_cell.length_c   1.000
_cell.angle_alpha   90.00
_cell.angle_beta   90.00
_cell.angle_gamma   90.00
#
_symmetry.space_group_name_H-M   'P 1'
#
loop_
_entity.id
_entity.type
_entity.pdbx_description
1 polymer ?
#
loop_
_entity_poly.entity_id
_entity_poly.type
_entity_poly.pdbx_seq_one_letter_code
_entity_poly.pdbx_strand_id
1 'polypeptide(L)'
;WWTRPAFINDFSEIPELTQAIYGKLRNGYFFLLPMPGKQFKTQVKPGRENTLIFGMSACKGGISKLDEPVYAYAEADSLQEAVHACMAWAAEYHGIRLKEERNMPEMLKYLGWCSWDAFYTEISEEKVRAKGREFAEKNVPVRWMLMDDGWLSVHGDALYDLAPEKEKFPNGFAQMIRDIKRDTQVDWFGVWHALGGYWGGIEPGSDLAAKEQEHLYQNAPGKLIPWPDAAKGYGFYRDWYEYLKREGISFSKVDGQSAVHNYFENDLPLMTATRGMHGALEGAAAYFDGAVINCMGMAAENMFSRPQTAVARNSDDFVPKREDGFAEHLLQNAYNTPYQGELYVCDWDMFWTSHEDGLRHSLLRAISGGPVYFSDRIGETAPEVAA
;
A
#
# COMPACT_ATOMS: atom_id res chain seq x y z
N TRP A 1 10.19 3.96 0.76
CA TRP A 1 9.23 2.89 1.09
C TRP A 1 8.19 3.42 2.09
N TRP A 2 8.63 3.89 3.25
CA TRP A 2 7.82 4.34 4.36
C TRP A 2 8.12 5.78 4.74
N THR A 3 7.09 6.54 5.11
CA THR A 3 7.23 7.89 5.66
C THR A 3 7.27 7.81 7.18
N ARG A 4 8.27 8.43 7.78
CA ARG A 4 8.46 8.49 9.23
C ARG A 4 8.42 9.94 9.70
N PRO A 5 7.78 10.24 10.82
CA PRO A 5 7.83 11.58 11.40
C PRO A 5 9.23 11.89 11.93
N ALA A 6 9.65 13.12 11.74
CA ALA A 6 10.83 13.70 12.36
C ALA A 6 10.43 15.00 13.05
N PHE A 7 10.86 15.18 14.29
CA PHE A 7 10.58 16.39 15.10
C PHE A 7 11.82 17.25 15.11
N ILE A 8 11.70 18.47 14.64
CA ILE A 8 12.82 19.41 14.48
C ILE A 8 12.48 20.75 15.14
N ASN A 9 13.51 21.47 15.59
CA ASN A 9 13.40 22.85 16.05
C ASN A 9 13.98 23.86 15.06
N ASP A 10 14.80 23.38 14.14
CA ASP A 10 15.51 24.19 13.15
C ASP A 10 15.53 23.45 11.80
N PHE A 11 15.47 24.17 10.68
CA PHE A 11 15.47 23.58 9.35
C PHE A 11 16.78 22.87 8.99
N SER A 12 17.86 23.13 9.69
CA SER A 12 19.11 22.37 9.54
C SER A 12 19.00 20.91 10.00
N GLU A 13 17.99 20.57 10.80
CA GLU A 13 17.72 19.22 11.30
C GLU A 13 16.79 18.40 10.38
N ILE A 14 16.27 19.00 9.30
CA ILE A 14 15.38 18.30 8.37
C ILE A 14 16.09 17.09 7.75
N PRO A 15 15.49 15.88 7.82
CA PRO A 15 16.00 14.73 7.10
C PRO A 15 16.00 14.95 5.58
N GLU A 16 17.00 14.41 4.90
CA GLU A 16 16.94 14.34 3.44
C GLU A 16 15.71 13.54 2.97
N LEU A 17 15.21 13.87 1.79
CA LEU A 17 14.02 13.26 1.19
C LEU A 17 12.69 13.59 1.91
N THR A 18 12.66 14.64 2.74
CA THR A 18 11.43 15.11 3.38
C THR A 18 10.38 15.47 2.33
N GLN A 19 9.17 14.93 2.49
CA GLN A 19 8.05 15.11 1.54
C GLN A 19 6.86 15.87 2.12
N ALA A 20 6.90 16.29 3.37
CA ALA A 20 5.93 17.19 3.99
C ALA A 20 6.53 17.85 5.22
N ILE A 21 6.21 19.11 5.48
CA ILE A 21 6.60 19.84 6.66
C ILE A 21 5.38 20.59 7.18
N TYR A 22 5.11 20.47 8.47
CA TYR A 22 4.05 21.24 9.10
C TYR A 22 4.44 21.63 10.52
N GLY A 23 3.85 22.69 11.00
CA GLY A 23 4.14 23.18 12.33
C GLY A 23 3.27 24.34 12.77
N LYS A 24 3.52 24.80 14.00
CA LYS A 24 2.83 25.92 14.59
C LYS A 24 3.61 27.22 14.33
N LEU A 25 2.90 28.24 13.90
CA LEU A 25 3.37 29.60 13.81
C LEU A 25 3.02 30.38 15.08
N ARG A 26 3.46 31.63 15.16
CA ARG A 26 3.05 32.55 16.23
C ARG A 26 1.53 32.73 16.28
N ASN A 27 0.91 32.81 15.10
CA ASN A 27 -0.54 32.91 14.91
C ASN A 27 -0.95 31.86 13.86
N GLY A 28 -1.47 30.70 14.30
CA GLY A 28 -1.93 29.64 13.42
C GLY A 28 -0.91 28.55 13.16
N TYR A 29 -1.07 27.88 12.02
CA TYR A 29 -0.29 26.73 11.60
C TYR A 29 0.10 26.86 10.12
N PHE A 30 1.13 26.15 9.72
CA PHE A 30 1.52 26.05 8.31
C PHE A 30 1.65 24.59 7.88
N PHE A 31 1.47 24.40 6.59
CA PHE A 31 1.81 23.17 5.90
C PHE A 31 2.57 23.49 4.61
N LEU A 32 3.66 22.77 4.36
CA LEU A 32 4.46 22.85 3.15
C LEU A 32 4.58 21.47 2.54
N LEU A 33 4.13 21.34 1.30
CA LEU A 33 4.18 20.13 0.49
C LEU A 33 5.16 20.32 -0.67
N PRO A 34 6.34 19.67 -0.65
CA PRO A 34 7.17 19.53 -1.84
C PRO A 34 6.36 18.80 -2.92
N MET A 35 6.12 19.46 -4.06
CA MET A 35 5.22 18.92 -5.07
C MET A 35 5.87 17.80 -5.88
N PRO A 36 5.26 16.61 -5.96
CA PRO A 36 5.53 15.73 -7.08
C PRO A 36 4.89 16.38 -8.32
N GLY A 37 5.65 16.55 -9.40
CA GLY A 37 5.14 17.09 -10.66
C GLY A 37 4.57 16.00 -11.57
N LYS A 38 4.53 16.26 -12.87
CA LYS A 38 4.16 15.28 -13.91
C LYS A 38 5.35 14.45 -14.39
N GLN A 39 6.54 15.02 -14.32
CA GLN A 39 7.81 14.40 -14.73
C GLN A 39 8.83 14.39 -13.58
N PHE A 40 8.83 15.43 -12.73
CA PHE A 40 9.80 15.65 -11.67
C PHE A 40 9.17 15.35 -10.30
N LYS A 41 9.99 14.78 -9.42
CA LYS A 41 9.70 14.68 -7.99
C LYS A 41 10.50 15.75 -7.27
N THR A 42 9.85 16.50 -6.39
CA THR A 42 10.51 17.47 -5.51
C THR A 42 10.70 16.85 -4.13
N GLN A 43 11.88 17.08 -3.57
CA GLN A 43 12.25 16.70 -2.21
C GLN A 43 12.87 17.90 -1.51
N VAL A 44 12.74 17.95 -0.19
CA VAL A 44 13.34 19.00 0.64
C VAL A 44 14.49 18.42 1.43
N LYS A 45 15.55 19.21 1.54
CA LYS A 45 16.71 18.97 2.42
C LYS A 45 17.20 20.24 3.09
N PRO A 46 18.00 20.13 4.17
CA PRO A 46 18.54 21.31 4.83
C PRO A 46 19.44 22.13 3.93
N GLY A 47 19.34 23.44 4.01
CA GLY A 47 20.24 24.40 3.42
C GLY A 47 21.17 25.02 4.46
N ARG A 48 21.95 26.03 4.06
CA ARG A 48 22.76 26.83 4.96
C ARG A 48 21.87 27.87 5.67
N GLU A 49 22.30 28.32 6.86
CA GLU A 49 21.65 29.44 7.58
C GLU A 49 20.13 29.27 7.77
N ASN A 50 19.73 28.07 8.22
CA ASN A 50 18.33 27.73 8.48
C ASN A 50 17.39 27.90 7.27
N THR A 51 17.87 27.56 6.08
CA THR A 51 17.09 27.58 4.83
C THR A 51 16.73 26.19 4.34
N LEU A 52 15.80 26.12 3.40
CA LEU A 52 15.39 24.89 2.74
C LEU A 52 15.91 24.85 1.31
N ILE A 53 16.38 23.68 0.87
CA ILE A 53 16.72 23.42 -0.52
C ILE A 53 15.68 22.49 -1.11
N PHE A 54 15.05 22.90 -2.20
CA PHE A 54 14.15 22.07 -2.99
C PHE A 54 14.94 21.42 -4.13
N GLY A 55 15.13 20.12 -4.02
CA GLY A 55 15.77 19.31 -5.05
C GLY A 55 14.73 18.70 -5.97
N MET A 56 14.80 18.98 -7.26
CA MET A 56 13.91 18.42 -8.27
C MET A 56 14.64 17.40 -9.14
N SER A 57 14.06 16.23 -9.32
CA SER A 57 14.63 15.16 -10.13
C SER A 57 13.56 14.40 -10.91
N ALA A 58 13.84 14.12 -12.18
CA ALA A 58 13.07 13.14 -12.95
C ALA A 58 13.58 11.70 -12.74
N CYS A 59 14.65 11.52 -11.98
CA CYS A 59 15.41 10.27 -11.85
C CYS A 59 15.92 9.71 -13.18
N LYS A 60 15.99 10.57 -14.21
CA LYS A 60 16.51 10.27 -15.54
C LYS A 60 17.20 11.50 -16.14
N GLY A 61 18.32 11.30 -16.79
CA GLY A 61 19.01 12.34 -17.53
C GLY A 61 18.30 12.74 -18.83
N GLY A 62 18.82 13.82 -19.48
CA GLY A 62 18.37 14.28 -20.81
C GLY A 62 17.12 15.18 -20.78
N ILE A 63 16.58 15.56 -19.61
CA ILE A 63 15.49 16.50 -19.46
C ILE A 63 16.08 17.87 -19.08
N SER A 64 15.90 18.87 -19.92
CA SER A 64 16.50 20.22 -19.77
C SER A 64 15.47 21.32 -19.55
N LYS A 65 14.18 21.01 -19.58
CA LYS A 65 13.11 21.98 -19.38
C LYS A 65 12.16 21.52 -18.27
N LEU A 66 11.87 22.44 -17.37
CA LEU A 66 10.94 22.26 -16.27
C LEU A 66 9.91 23.39 -16.28
N ASP A 67 8.64 23.03 -16.22
CA ASP A 67 7.52 23.95 -16.07
C ASP A 67 6.47 23.26 -15.17
N GLU A 68 6.82 23.10 -13.89
CA GLU A 68 6.01 22.37 -12.90
C GLU A 68 6.11 23.07 -11.54
N PRO A 69 5.08 22.95 -10.68
CA PRO A 69 5.13 23.49 -9.32
C PRO A 69 6.22 22.81 -8.50
N VAL A 70 6.93 23.58 -7.70
CA VAL A 70 8.00 23.09 -6.83
C VAL A 70 7.45 22.71 -5.45
N TYR A 71 6.54 23.52 -4.91
CA TYR A 71 5.87 23.25 -3.64
C TYR A 71 4.50 23.92 -3.59
N ALA A 72 3.63 23.41 -2.70
CA ALA A 72 2.44 24.09 -2.22
C ALA A 72 2.67 24.51 -0.75
N TYR A 73 2.15 25.67 -0.38
CA TYR A 73 2.27 26.20 0.99
C TYR A 73 0.97 26.87 1.40
N ALA A 74 0.55 26.62 2.62
CA ALA A 74 -0.61 27.29 3.20
C ALA A 74 -0.37 27.61 4.69
N GLU A 75 -0.99 28.71 5.13
CA GLU A 75 -1.15 29.09 6.54
C GLU A 75 -2.64 29.15 6.85
N ALA A 76 -3.04 28.69 8.04
CA ALA A 76 -4.41 28.72 8.49
C ALA A 76 -4.51 28.75 10.03
N ASP A 77 -5.72 28.96 10.54
CA ASP A 77 -5.98 28.97 11.98
C ASP A 77 -5.83 27.59 12.63
N SER A 78 -6.03 26.53 11.83
CA SER A 78 -5.80 25.14 12.23
C SER A 78 -4.83 24.40 11.29
N LEU A 79 -4.16 23.36 11.82
CA LEU A 79 -3.30 22.51 11.00
C LEU A 79 -4.11 21.79 9.91
N GLN A 80 -5.31 21.35 10.25
CA GLN A 80 -6.16 20.64 9.29
C GLN A 80 -6.50 21.51 8.08
N GLU A 81 -6.86 22.78 8.27
CA GLU A 81 -7.15 23.70 7.16
C GLU A 81 -5.91 23.97 6.30
N ALA A 82 -4.73 24.15 6.91
CA ALA A 82 -3.50 24.35 6.16
C ALA A 82 -3.13 23.13 5.33
N VAL A 83 -3.25 21.92 5.89
CA VAL A 83 -3.01 20.65 5.19
C VAL A 83 -4.01 20.47 4.07
N HIS A 84 -5.31 20.64 4.36
CA HIS A 84 -6.38 20.49 3.38
C HIS A 84 -6.18 21.41 2.16
N ALA A 85 -5.85 22.67 2.40
CA ALA A 85 -5.64 23.65 1.31
C ALA A 85 -4.54 23.19 0.33
N CYS A 86 -3.40 22.71 0.83
CA CYS A 86 -2.33 22.21 -0.02
C CYS A 86 -2.69 20.88 -0.70
N MET A 87 -3.30 19.95 0.04
CA MET A 87 -3.62 18.62 -0.46
C MET A 87 -4.75 18.65 -1.50
N ALA A 88 -5.77 19.49 -1.30
CA ALA A 88 -6.84 19.69 -2.28
C ALA A 88 -6.30 20.28 -3.59
N TRP A 89 -5.46 21.30 -3.50
CA TRP A 89 -4.81 21.87 -4.68
C TRP A 89 -3.92 20.85 -5.41
N ALA A 90 -3.14 20.06 -4.66
CA ALA A 90 -2.29 19.01 -5.24
C ALA A 90 -3.12 17.89 -5.87
N ALA A 91 -4.23 17.49 -5.25
CA ALA A 91 -5.16 16.49 -5.79
C ALA A 91 -5.77 16.97 -7.12
N GLU A 92 -6.23 18.22 -7.20
CA GLU A 92 -6.72 18.84 -8.43
C GLU A 92 -5.65 18.89 -9.53
N TYR A 93 -4.42 19.33 -9.19
CA TYR A 93 -3.29 19.37 -10.14
C TYR A 93 -2.98 17.99 -10.73
N HIS A 94 -3.08 16.93 -9.94
CA HIS A 94 -2.84 15.56 -10.37
C HIS A 94 -4.06 14.86 -10.97
N GLY A 95 -5.26 15.41 -10.83
CA GLY A 95 -6.51 14.79 -11.27
C GLY A 95 -6.83 13.52 -10.46
N ILE A 96 -6.52 13.53 -9.16
CA ILE A 96 -6.86 12.46 -8.22
C ILE A 96 -7.93 12.93 -7.22
N ARG A 97 -8.61 11.99 -6.59
CA ARG A 97 -9.68 12.26 -5.63
C ARG A 97 -9.13 12.46 -4.22
N LEU A 98 -9.78 13.34 -3.47
CA LEU A 98 -9.66 13.40 -2.02
C LEU A 98 -10.33 12.18 -1.36
N LYS A 99 -10.04 11.91 -0.10
CA LYS A 99 -10.58 10.75 0.64
C LYS A 99 -12.11 10.68 0.62
N GLU A 100 -12.79 11.79 0.86
CA GLU A 100 -14.26 11.85 0.88
C GLU A 100 -14.93 11.58 -0.47
N GLU A 101 -14.19 11.69 -1.56
CA GLU A 101 -14.66 11.39 -2.91
C GLU A 101 -14.38 9.94 -3.32
N ARG A 102 -13.70 9.16 -2.46
CA ARG A 102 -13.35 7.76 -2.69
C ARG A 102 -14.33 6.82 -1.97
N ASN A 103 -14.65 5.71 -2.61
CA ASN A 103 -15.50 4.70 -2.02
C ASN A 103 -14.66 3.73 -1.18
N MET A 104 -14.90 3.70 0.14
CA MET A 104 -14.34 2.66 1.00
C MET A 104 -14.90 1.29 0.60
N PRO A 105 -14.05 0.29 0.26
CA PRO A 105 -14.51 -1.05 -0.08
C PRO A 105 -15.31 -1.66 1.07
N GLU A 106 -16.45 -2.29 0.76
CA GLU A 106 -17.39 -2.79 1.77
C GLU A 106 -16.74 -3.76 2.75
N MET A 107 -15.96 -4.72 2.27
CA MET A 107 -15.31 -5.73 3.12
C MET A 107 -14.38 -5.11 4.17
N LEU A 108 -13.72 -4.01 3.85
CA LEU A 108 -12.74 -3.37 4.74
C LEU A 108 -13.39 -2.56 5.88
N LYS A 109 -14.74 -2.48 5.92
CA LYS A 109 -15.51 -1.93 7.05
C LYS A 109 -15.73 -2.95 8.18
N TYR A 110 -15.39 -4.20 7.96
CA TYR A 110 -15.56 -5.31 8.90
C TYR A 110 -14.22 -5.80 9.41
N LEU A 111 -14.25 -6.57 10.52
CA LEU A 111 -13.07 -7.21 11.07
C LEU A 111 -12.48 -8.21 10.08
N GLY A 112 -11.17 -8.13 9.88
CA GLY A 112 -10.41 -9.01 9.02
C GLY A 112 -9.28 -9.75 9.70
N TRP A 113 -8.72 -10.68 8.95
CA TRP A 113 -7.50 -11.39 9.31
C TRP A 113 -6.54 -11.45 8.13
N CYS A 114 -5.24 -11.30 8.42
CA CYS A 114 -4.15 -11.38 7.45
C CYS A 114 -3.18 -12.50 7.85
N SER A 115 -2.68 -13.24 6.87
CA SER A 115 -1.81 -14.40 7.15
C SER A 115 -0.36 -14.06 7.45
N TRP A 116 0.10 -12.79 7.28
CA TRP A 116 1.52 -12.47 7.29
C TRP A 116 2.22 -12.86 8.60
N ASP A 117 1.94 -12.20 9.72
CA ASP A 117 2.62 -12.51 10.98
C ASP A 117 2.23 -13.89 11.56
N ALA A 118 1.12 -14.46 11.07
CA ALA A 118 0.72 -15.80 11.44
C ALA A 118 1.65 -16.87 10.85
N PHE A 119 1.98 -16.75 9.57
CA PHE A 119 2.64 -17.82 8.83
C PHE A 119 3.83 -17.35 7.98
N TYR A 120 3.98 -16.05 7.76
CA TYR A 120 4.90 -15.50 6.77
C TYR A 120 4.72 -16.23 5.43
N THR A 121 5.79 -16.58 4.74
CA THR A 121 5.74 -17.30 3.47
C THR A 121 5.30 -18.76 3.56
N GLU A 122 5.10 -19.30 4.78
CA GLU A 122 4.69 -20.69 5.03
C GLU A 122 3.15 -20.89 5.02
N ILE A 123 2.40 -19.99 4.41
CA ILE A 123 0.95 -20.12 4.23
C ILE A 123 0.61 -21.34 3.35
N SER A 124 -0.51 -22.00 3.65
CA SER A 124 -1.05 -23.13 2.85
C SER A 124 -2.56 -23.22 2.98
N GLU A 125 -3.22 -23.96 2.06
CA GLU A 125 -4.65 -24.26 2.11
C GLU A 125 -5.06 -24.83 3.47
N GLU A 126 -4.28 -25.78 4.02
CA GLU A 126 -4.53 -26.41 5.32
C GLU A 126 -4.57 -25.37 6.45
N LYS A 127 -3.57 -24.47 6.49
CA LYS A 127 -3.46 -23.42 7.51
C LYS A 127 -4.59 -22.39 7.41
N VAL A 128 -4.96 -21.96 6.20
CA VAL A 128 -6.09 -21.04 5.99
C VAL A 128 -7.41 -21.67 6.44
N ARG A 129 -7.66 -22.95 6.10
CA ARG A 129 -8.81 -23.71 6.55
C ARG A 129 -8.85 -23.88 8.08
N ALA A 130 -7.70 -24.19 8.68
CA ALA A 130 -7.59 -24.31 10.14
C ALA A 130 -7.90 -22.99 10.85
N LYS A 131 -7.43 -21.87 10.31
CA LYS A 131 -7.73 -20.54 10.87
C LYS A 131 -9.21 -20.18 10.73
N GLY A 132 -9.83 -20.48 9.60
CA GLY A 132 -11.28 -20.31 9.41
C GLY A 132 -12.10 -21.12 10.43
N ARG A 133 -11.73 -22.37 10.71
CA ARG A 133 -12.37 -23.18 11.75
C ARG A 133 -12.23 -22.58 13.16
N GLU A 134 -11.03 -22.07 13.49
CA GLU A 134 -10.81 -21.39 14.78
C GLU A 134 -11.75 -20.19 14.96
N PHE A 135 -11.99 -19.38 13.91
CA PHE A 135 -12.93 -18.27 14.01
C PHE A 135 -14.35 -18.72 14.30
N ALA A 136 -14.81 -19.80 13.68
CA ALA A 136 -16.12 -20.37 13.97
C ALA A 136 -16.20 -20.94 15.39
N GLU A 137 -15.20 -21.72 15.82
CA GLU A 137 -15.14 -22.34 17.15
C GLU A 137 -15.08 -21.32 18.29
N LYS A 138 -14.30 -20.25 18.11
CA LYS A 138 -14.15 -19.16 19.08
C LYS A 138 -15.20 -18.05 18.92
N ASN A 139 -16.11 -18.17 17.94
CA ASN A 139 -17.13 -17.16 17.61
C ASN A 139 -16.52 -15.75 17.36
N VAL A 140 -15.39 -15.66 16.67
CA VAL A 140 -14.76 -14.39 16.31
C VAL A 140 -15.39 -13.88 15.01
N PRO A 141 -15.89 -12.62 14.95
CA PRO A 141 -16.69 -12.11 13.83
C PRO A 141 -15.85 -11.66 12.63
N VAL A 142 -14.88 -12.45 12.23
CA VAL A 142 -14.05 -12.19 11.05
C VAL A 142 -14.88 -12.31 9.79
N ARG A 143 -14.90 -11.26 8.96
CA ARG A 143 -15.67 -11.22 7.73
C ARG A 143 -14.81 -11.33 6.47
N TRP A 144 -13.50 -11.08 6.55
CA TRP A 144 -12.59 -11.26 5.43
C TRP A 144 -11.24 -11.82 5.85
N MET A 145 -10.63 -12.58 4.95
CA MET A 145 -9.31 -13.16 5.12
C MET A 145 -8.41 -12.72 3.97
N LEU A 146 -7.20 -12.28 4.30
CA LEU A 146 -6.15 -11.91 3.34
C LEU A 146 -5.03 -12.96 3.37
N MET A 147 -4.81 -13.62 2.25
CA MET A 147 -3.67 -14.48 2.02
C MET A 147 -2.50 -13.58 1.56
N ASP A 148 -1.60 -13.30 2.50
CA ASP A 148 -0.42 -12.45 2.28
C ASP A 148 0.68 -13.19 1.51
N ASP A 149 1.89 -12.65 1.38
CA ASP A 149 3.00 -13.26 0.64
C ASP A 149 3.23 -14.74 1.03
N GLY A 150 3.60 -15.54 0.05
CA GLY A 150 3.86 -16.96 0.19
C GLY A 150 2.89 -17.89 -0.53
N TRP A 151 1.78 -17.40 -1.10
CA TRP A 151 0.85 -18.19 -1.90
C TRP A 151 1.25 -18.28 -3.38
N LEU A 152 2.10 -17.34 -3.84
CA LEU A 152 2.46 -17.14 -5.24
C LEU A 152 3.37 -18.26 -5.77
N SER A 153 3.21 -18.57 -7.06
CA SER A 153 4.12 -19.43 -7.80
C SER A 153 5.35 -18.65 -8.23
N VAL A 154 6.45 -18.83 -7.49
CA VAL A 154 7.69 -18.06 -7.68
C VAL A 154 8.91 -18.98 -7.79
N HIS A 155 9.90 -18.55 -8.59
CA HIS A 155 11.25 -19.09 -8.57
C HIS A 155 12.20 -18.02 -8.04
N GLY A 156 12.75 -18.25 -6.86
CA GLY A 156 13.53 -17.24 -6.15
C GLY A 156 12.67 -16.01 -5.83
N ASP A 157 13.00 -14.87 -6.45
CA ASP A 157 12.28 -13.61 -6.28
C ASP A 157 11.43 -13.20 -7.51
N ALA A 158 11.25 -14.12 -8.49
CA ALA A 158 10.49 -13.85 -9.72
C ALA A 158 9.21 -14.68 -9.83
N LEU A 159 8.13 -14.04 -10.27
CA LEU A 159 6.82 -14.66 -10.51
C LEU A 159 6.87 -15.47 -11.82
N TYR A 160 6.48 -16.75 -11.78
CA TYR A 160 6.46 -17.57 -12.99
C TYR A 160 5.05 -18.02 -13.43
N ASP A 161 4.05 -17.92 -12.54
CA ASP A 161 2.65 -18.22 -12.88
C ASP A 161 1.71 -17.29 -12.07
N LEU A 162 0.53 -17.00 -12.62
CA LEU A 162 -0.53 -16.24 -11.94
C LEU A 162 -1.34 -17.10 -10.97
N ALA A 163 -1.26 -18.42 -11.09
CA ALA A 163 -1.92 -19.38 -10.22
C ALA A 163 -1.17 -19.52 -8.88
N PRO A 164 -1.85 -19.97 -7.81
CA PRO A 164 -1.19 -20.25 -6.54
C PRO A 164 -0.21 -21.42 -6.65
N GLU A 165 0.79 -21.41 -5.78
CA GLU A 165 1.78 -22.47 -5.69
C GLU A 165 1.09 -23.81 -5.37
N LYS A 166 1.36 -24.84 -6.21
CA LYS A 166 0.62 -26.12 -6.22
C LYS A 166 0.84 -27.01 -5.00
N GLU A 167 2.02 -26.96 -4.37
CA GLU A 167 2.28 -27.75 -3.16
C GLU A 167 1.52 -27.18 -1.96
N LYS A 168 1.35 -25.87 -1.92
CA LYS A 168 0.64 -25.16 -0.86
C LYS A 168 -0.88 -25.10 -1.06
N PHE A 169 -1.31 -24.97 -2.32
CA PHE A 169 -2.72 -24.85 -2.72
C PHE A 169 -3.03 -25.81 -3.89
N PRO A 170 -3.04 -27.14 -3.64
CA PRO A 170 -3.13 -28.15 -4.70
C PRO A 170 -4.43 -28.10 -5.52
N ASN A 171 -5.49 -27.51 -4.96
CA ASN A 171 -6.80 -27.38 -5.61
C ASN A 171 -7.15 -25.94 -6.02
N GLY A 172 -6.18 -25.01 -6.00
CA GLY A 172 -6.44 -23.58 -6.16
C GLY A 172 -7.23 -23.00 -4.97
N PHE A 173 -7.87 -21.87 -5.16
CA PHE A 173 -8.59 -21.19 -4.08
C PHE A 173 -10.07 -21.48 -4.01
N ALA A 174 -10.69 -21.74 -5.17
CA ALA A 174 -12.16 -21.74 -5.31
C ALA A 174 -12.88 -22.70 -4.34
N GLN A 175 -12.38 -23.94 -4.18
CA GLN A 175 -13.02 -24.91 -3.28
C GLN A 175 -12.79 -24.53 -1.81
N MET A 176 -11.57 -24.15 -1.45
CA MET A 176 -11.24 -23.70 -0.09
C MET A 176 -12.13 -22.51 0.32
N ILE A 177 -12.26 -21.51 -0.54
CA ILE A 177 -13.08 -20.32 -0.30
C ILE A 177 -14.55 -20.69 -0.11
N ARG A 178 -15.13 -21.53 -0.97
CA ARG A 178 -16.52 -21.99 -0.83
C ARG A 178 -16.77 -22.70 0.50
N ASP A 179 -15.85 -23.56 0.91
CA ASP A 179 -15.99 -24.32 2.16
C ASP A 179 -15.92 -23.39 3.38
N ILE A 180 -14.95 -22.47 3.43
CA ILE A 180 -14.82 -21.52 4.55
C ILE A 180 -16.05 -20.61 4.63
N LYS A 181 -16.54 -20.08 3.50
CA LYS A 181 -17.76 -19.26 3.46
C LYS A 181 -18.99 -19.99 3.96
N ARG A 182 -19.13 -21.30 3.67
CA ARG A 182 -20.25 -22.12 4.15
C ARG A 182 -20.18 -22.34 5.66
N ASP A 183 -18.96 -22.54 6.20
CA ASP A 183 -18.76 -23.04 7.55
C ASP A 183 -18.45 -21.93 8.58
N THR A 184 -18.29 -20.67 8.11
CA THR A 184 -17.89 -19.51 8.95
C THR A 184 -18.70 -18.27 8.58
N GLN A 185 -18.36 -17.12 9.22
CA GLN A 185 -18.90 -15.80 8.88
C GLN A 185 -18.06 -15.05 7.82
N VAL A 186 -17.00 -15.67 7.29
CA VAL A 186 -16.11 -15.04 6.31
C VAL A 186 -16.80 -14.96 4.95
N ASP A 187 -16.94 -13.75 4.41
CA ASP A 187 -17.59 -13.49 3.13
C ASP A 187 -16.60 -13.11 2.01
N TRP A 188 -15.45 -12.55 2.36
CA TRP A 188 -14.50 -12.03 1.38
C TRP A 188 -13.10 -12.57 1.58
N PHE A 189 -12.41 -12.80 0.45
CA PHE A 189 -11.03 -13.24 0.43
C PHE A 189 -10.19 -12.31 -0.41
N GLY A 190 -9.02 -11.95 0.10
CA GLY A 190 -8.02 -11.15 -0.60
C GLY A 190 -6.72 -11.89 -0.78
N VAL A 191 -5.91 -11.40 -1.70
CA VAL A 191 -4.54 -11.87 -1.91
C VAL A 191 -3.56 -10.70 -1.96
N TRP A 192 -2.34 -10.97 -1.54
CA TRP A 192 -1.21 -10.08 -1.66
C TRP A 192 -0.46 -10.31 -2.99
N HIS A 193 0.05 -9.26 -3.60
CA HIS A 193 1.09 -9.34 -4.62
C HIS A 193 1.94 -8.05 -4.62
N ALA A 194 3.15 -8.09 -5.21
CA ALA A 194 3.93 -6.88 -5.42
C ALA A 194 3.49 -6.13 -6.69
N LEU A 195 3.69 -4.82 -6.74
CA LEU A 195 3.38 -3.99 -7.90
C LEU A 195 4.08 -4.50 -9.18
N GLY A 196 5.30 -5.00 -9.08
CA GLY A 196 6.04 -5.60 -10.21
C GLY A 196 5.68 -7.05 -10.54
N GLY A 197 4.62 -7.61 -9.94
CA GLY A 197 4.30 -9.04 -9.98
C GLY A 197 4.81 -9.73 -8.71
N TYR A 198 6.10 -9.83 -8.54
CA TYR A 198 6.77 -10.22 -7.31
C TYR A 198 8.00 -9.30 -7.07
N TRP A 199 8.79 -9.54 -6.04
CA TRP A 199 9.94 -8.69 -5.66
C TRP A 199 10.98 -8.51 -6.78
N GLY A 200 11.27 -9.57 -7.52
CA GLY A 200 12.18 -9.60 -8.68
C GLY A 200 11.50 -9.30 -10.03
N GLY A 201 10.18 -9.13 -10.04
CA GLY A 201 9.40 -9.02 -11.28
C GLY A 201 8.85 -10.36 -11.75
N ILE A 202 8.72 -10.53 -13.07
CA ILE A 202 8.26 -11.74 -13.76
C ILE A 202 9.49 -12.52 -14.26
N GLU A 203 9.47 -13.85 -14.16
CA GLU A 203 10.58 -14.69 -14.59
C GLU A 203 10.76 -14.64 -16.11
N PRO A 204 11.91 -14.16 -16.60
CA PRO A 204 12.20 -14.16 -18.02
C PRO A 204 12.22 -15.59 -18.60
N GLY A 205 11.59 -15.78 -19.75
CA GLY A 205 11.51 -17.09 -20.44
C GLY A 205 10.49 -18.06 -19.88
N SER A 206 9.70 -17.67 -18.87
CA SER A 206 8.56 -18.45 -18.40
C SER A 206 7.40 -18.43 -19.41
N ASP A 207 6.49 -19.40 -19.30
CA ASP A 207 5.24 -19.41 -20.08
C ASP A 207 4.40 -18.17 -19.79
N LEU A 208 4.42 -17.67 -18.54
CA LEU A 208 3.78 -16.43 -18.17
C LEU A 208 4.38 -15.24 -18.94
N ALA A 209 5.71 -15.12 -18.97
CA ALA A 209 6.38 -14.04 -19.70
C ALA A 209 6.08 -14.09 -21.21
N ALA A 210 6.00 -15.27 -21.78
CA ALA A 210 5.66 -15.45 -23.19
C ALA A 210 4.19 -15.07 -23.47
N LYS A 211 3.27 -15.47 -22.61
CA LYS A 211 1.83 -15.15 -22.71
C LYS A 211 1.55 -13.65 -22.58
N GLU A 212 2.20 -13.00 -21.61
CA GLU A 212 1.98 -11.60 -21.28
C GLU A 212 2.95 -10.64 -22.00
N GLN A 213 3.70 -11.10 -22.98
CA GLN A 213 4.78 -10.35 -23.65
C GLN A 213 4.41 -8.91 -24.04
N GLU A 214 3.18 -8.68 -24.54
CA GLU A 214 2.72 -7.36 -24.96
C GLU A 214 2.46 -6.41 -23.79
N HIS A 215 2.33 -6.94 -22.58
CA HIS A 215 2.00 -6.23 -21.35
C HIS A 215 3.19 -6.03 -20.43
N LEU A 216 4.36 -6.54 -20.80
CA LEU A 216 5.57 -6.54 -20.00
C LEU A 216 6.64 -5.62 -20.57
N TYR A 217 7.41 -5.02 -19.68
CA TYR A 217 8.50 -4.10 -19.95
C TYR A 217 9.79 -4.61 -19.28
N GLN A 218 10.86 -4.69 -20.05
CA GLN A 218 12.17 -4.95 -19.49
C GLN A 218 12.85 -3.62 -19.16
N ASN A 219 13.03 -3.34 -17.88
CA ASN A 219 13.64 -2.11 -17.42
C ASN A 219 15.16 -2.12 -17.56
N ALA A 220 15.82 -0.96 -17.39
CA ALA A 220 17.28 -0.82 -17.51
C ALA A 220 18.06 -1.77 -16.58
N PRO A 221 17.65 -2.04 -15.32
CA PRO A 221 18.27 -3.08 -14.48
C PRO A 221 18.06 -4.52 -14.99
N GLY A 222 17.24 -4.73 -16.02
CA GLY A 222 17.00 -6.05 -16.62
C GLY A 222 15.85 -6.83 -16.04
N LYS A 223 15.07 -6.28 -15.11
CA LYS A 223 13.86 -6.89 -14.58
C LYS A 223 12.73 -6.81 -15.59
N LEU A 224 11.94 -7.88 -15.68
CA LEU A 224 10.70 -7.92 -16.45
C LEU A 224 9.53 -7.59 -15.51
N ILE A 225 8.82 -6.49 -15.79
CA ILE A 225 7.74 -5.96 -14.93
C ILE A 225 6.54 -5.56 -15.81
N PRO A 226 5.33 -5.37 -15.23
CA PRO A 226 4.22 -4.80 -16.00
C PRO A 226 4.61 -3.47 -16.64
N TRP A 227 4.15 -3.23 -17.86
CA TRP A 227 4.52 -2.03 -18.62
C TRP A 227 4.13 -0.76 -17.86
N PRO A 228 5.04 0.23 -17.67
CA PRO A 228 4.74 1.49 -16.99
C PRO A 228 3.94 2.46 -17.86
N ASP A 229 2.84 1.98 -18.40
CA ASP A 229 1.87 2.69 -19.22
C ASP A 229 0.47 2.13 -18.93
N ALA A 230 -0.49 3.02 -18.68
CA ALA A 230 -1.83 2.63 -18.23
C ALA A 230 -2.55 1.67 -19.20
N ALA A 231 -2.37 1.83 -20.51
CA ALA A 231 -3.03 0.98 -21.51
C ALA A 231 -2.28 -0.34 -21.70
N LYS A 232 -0.95 -0.30 -21.86
CA LYS A 232 -0.14 -1.48 -22.13
C LYS A 232 -0.04 -2.41 -20.93
N GLY A 233 0.24 -1.86 -19.73
CA GLY A 233 0.38 -2.65 -18.51
C GLY A 233 -0.94 -3.18 -17.97
N TYR A 234 -2.08 -2.57 -18.35
CA TYR A 234 -3.42 -3.01 -17.94
C TYR A 234 -3.68 -4.49 -18.21
N GLY A 235 -3.25 -4.99 -19.37
CA GLY A 235 -3.52 -6.38 -19.75
C GLY A 235 -2.98 -7.40 -18.76
N PHE A 236 -1.78 -7.19 -18.21
CA PHE A 236 -1.19 -8.05 -17.19
C PHE A 236 -2.06 -8.14 -15.92
N TYR A 237 -2.43 -6.99 -15.34
CA TYR A 237 -3.26 -6.98 -14.13
C TYR A 237 -4.69 -7.45 -14.41
N ARG A 238 -5.25 -7.13 -15.58
CA ARG A 238 -6.56 -7.62 -16.02
C ARG A 238 -6.61 -9.14 -16.01
N ASP A 239 -5.67 -9.79 -16.66
CA ASP A 239 -5.64 -11.25 -16.81
C ASP A 239 -5.47 -11.94 -15.46
N TRP A 240 -4.65 -11.32 -14.58
CA TRP A 240 -4.47 -11.82 -13.21
C TRP A 240 -5.73 -11.64 -12.37
N TYR A 241 -6.33 -10.45 -12.36
CA TYR A 241 -7.50 -10.16 -11.54
C TYR A 241 -8.75 -10.87 -12.02
N GLU A 242 -8.87 -11.08 -13.32
CA GLU A 242 -9.92 -11.92 -13.88
C GLU A 242 -9.79 -13.39 -13.44
N TYR A 243 -8.57 -13.94 -13.46
CA TYR A 243 -8.28 -15.25 -12.89
C TYR A 243 -8.63 -15.32 -11.40
N LEU A 244 -8.12 -14.41 -10.60
CA LEU A 244 -8.35 -14.35 -9.15
C LEU A 244 -9.84 -14.20 -8.80
N LYS A 245 -10.58 -13.39 -9.55
CA LYS A 245 -12.04 -13.25 -9.38
C LYS A 245 -12.77 -14.56 -9.61
N ARG A 246 -12.39 -15.32 -10.64
CA ARG A 246 -12.96 -16.67 -10.90
C ARG A 246 -12.65 -17.65 -9.77
N GLU A 247 -11.51 -17.53 -9.14
CA GLU A 247 -11.12 -18.29 -7.94
C GLU A 247 -11.85 -17.84 -6.65
N GLY A 248 -12.63 -16.77 -6.70
CA GLY A 248 -13.42 -16.27 -5.56
C GLY A 248 -12.75 -15.17 -4.73
N ILE A 249 -11.63 -14.62 -5.22
CA ILE A 249 -10.96 -13.46 -4.61
C ILE A 249 -11.78 -12.19 -4.85
N SER A 250 -11.82 -11.32 -3.85
CA SER A 250 -12.67 -10.12 -3.81
C SER A 250 -11.87 -8.83 -3.69
N PHE A 251 -10.60 -8.89 -3.30
CA PHE A 251 -9.73 -7.72 -3.15
C PHE A 251 -8.24 -8.12 -3.21
N SER A 252 -7.37 -7.12 -3.32
CA SER A 252 -5.93 -7.32 -3.29
C SER A 252 -5.23 -6.37 -2.31
N LYS A 253 -4.11 -6.82 -1.72
CA LYS A 253 -3.09 -5.98 -1.09
C LYS A 253 -1.93 -5.90 -2.06
N VAL A 254 -1.63 -4.69 -2.54
CA VAL A 254 -0.55 -4.48 -3.52
C VAL A 254 0.61 -3.79 -2.85
N ASP A 255 1.68 -4.53 -2.74
CA ASP A 255 2.88 -4.14 -2.01
C ASP A 255 4.03 -3.70 -2.92
N GLY A 256 5.12 -3.25 -2.31
CA GLY A 256 6.33 -2.86 -3.03
C GLY A 256 6.16 -1.68 -3.98
N GLN A 257 5.16 -0.83 -3.77
CA GLN A 257 4.83 0.25 -4.70
C GLN A 257 5.97 1.29 -4.82
N SER A 258 6.69 1.57 -3.76
CA SER A 258 7.84 2.48 -3.81
C SER A 258 9.08 1.90 -4.52
N ALA A 259 9.04 0.62 -4.93
CA ALA A 259 10.07 0.03 -5.79
C ALA A 259 10.15 0.68 -7.17
N VAL A 260 9.13 1.46 -7.57
CA VAL A 260 9.13 2.24 -8.83
C VAL A 260 10.37 3.10 -8.98
N HIS A 261 10.91 3.63 -7.88
CA HIS A 261 12.18 4.37 -7.91
C HIS A 261 13.33 3.50 -8.43
N ASN A 262 13.46 2.29 -7.87
CA ASN A 262 14.50 1.34 -8.28
C ASN A 262 14.26 0.75 -9.68
N TYR A 263 12.99 0.64 -10.09
CA TYR A 263 12.65 0.13 -11.41
C TYR A 263 13.04 1.09 -12.53
N PHE A 264 12.92 2.41 -12.29
CA PHE A 264 13.00 3.41 -13.36
C PHE A 264 14.15 4.40 -13.23
N GLU A 265 15.01 4.24 -12.22
CA GLU A 265 16.20 5.08 -12.10
C GLU A 265 17.06 5.00 -13.35
N ASN A 266 17.38 6.16 -13.96
CA ASN A 266 18.09 6.29 -15.23
C ASN A 266 17.43 5.65 -16.47
N ASP A 267 16.19 5.18 -16.33
CA ASP A 267 15.45 4.51 -17.40
C ASP A 267 14.30 5.38 -17.94
N LEU A 268 13.30 5.66 -17.12
CA LEU A 268 12.14 6.48 -17.46
C LEU A 268 11.96 7.63 -16.45
N PRO A 269 11.30 8.74 -16.84
CA PRO A 269 10.92 9.77 -15.85
C PRO A 269 10.05 9.16 -14.78
N LEU A 270 10.50 9.22 -13.52
CA LEU A 270 9.90 8.51 -12.40
C LEU A 270 8.39 8.74 -12.27
N MET A 271 7.97 10.03 -12.28
CA MET A 271 6.55 10.37 -12.12
C MET A 271 5.69 9.84 -13.27
N THR A 272 6.19 9.88 -14.50
CA THR A 272 5.48 9.37 -15.69
C THR A 272 5.31 7.86 -15.60
N ALA A 273 6.39 7.15 -15.29
CA ALA A 273 6.38 5.69 -15.18
C ALA A 273 5.50 5.21 -14.01
N THR A 274 5.61 5.86 -12.84
CA THR A 274 4.78 5.53 -11.67
C THR A 274 3.29 5.73 -11.97
N ARG A 275 2.94 6.82 -12.62
CA ARG A 275 1.57 7.11 -13.04
C ARG A 275 1.04 6.08 -14.03
N GLY A 276 1.89 5.62 -14.95
CA GLY A 276 1.55 4.56 -15.90
C GLY A 276 1.27 3.23 -15.21
N MET A 277 2.13 2.80 -14.28
CA MET A 277 1.92 1.56 -13.51
C MET A 277 0.66 1.61 -12.64
N HIS A 278 0.49 2.70 -11.89
CA HIS A 278 -0.74 2.86 -11.07
C HIS A 278 -1.98 2.95 -11.93
N GLY A 279 -1.94 3.63 -13.09
CA GLY A 279 -3.06 3.68 -14.02
C GLY A 279 -3.46 2.30 -14.54
N ALA A 280 -2.50 1.43 -14.83
CA ALA A 280 -2.74 0.06 -15.23
C ALA A 280 -3.39 -0.77 -14.12
N LEU A 281 -2.83 -0.71 -12.91
CA LEU A 281 -3.34 -1.40 -11.72
C LEU A 281 -4.76 -0.91 -11.35
N GLU A 282 -4.97 0.39 -11.28
CA GLU A 282 -6.26 1.02 -10.92
C GLU A 282 -7.36 0.66 -11.93
N GLY A 283 -7.01 0.56 -13.23
CA GLY A 283 -7.93 0.06 -14.25
C GLY A 283 -8.38 -1.37 -13.99
N ALA A 284 -7.46 -2.25 -13.63
CA ALA A 284 -7.76 -3.65 -13.30
C ALA A 284 -8.45 -3.80 -11.93
N ALA A 285 -8.24 -2.89 -10.99
CA ALA A 285 -8.92 -2.90 -9.68
C ALA A 285 -10.46 -2.85 -9.81
N ALA A 286 -11.00 -2.43 -10.96
CA ALA A 286 -12.42 -2.53 -11.27
C ALA A 286 -12.98 -3.97 -11.20
N TYR A 287 -12.17 -5.00 -11.38
CA TYR A 287 -12.58 -6.39 -11.15
C TYR A 287 -12.99 -6.68 -9.71
N PHE A 288 -12.48 -5.90 -8.79
CA PHE A 288 -12.75 -5.96 -7.34
C PHE A 288 -13.46 -4.70 -6.82
N ASP A 289 -14.18 -3.98 -7.69
CA ASP A 289 -14.87 -2.73 -7.33
C ASP A 289 -13.97 -1.68 -6.66
N GLY A 290 -12.68 -1.66 -7.05
CA GLY A 290 -11.66 -0.77 -6.50
C GLY A 290 -11.08 -1.21 -5.14
N ALA A 291 -11.37 -2.43 -4.71
CA ALA A 291 -10.91 -2.95 -3.42
C ALA A 291 -9.43 -3.34 -3.45
N VAL A 292 -8.58 -2.36 -3.19
CA VAL A 292 -7.13 -2.51 -3.09
C VAL A 292 -6.65 -1.87 -1.79
N ILE A 293 -5.83 -2.61 -1.03
CA ILE A 293 -5.01 -2.07 0.06
C ILE A 293 -3.63 -1.74 -0.55
N ASN A 294 -3.32 -0.46 -0.65
CA ASN A 294 -2.03 0.00 -1.16
C ASN A 294 -0.97 -0.08 -0.06
N CYS A 295 0.10 -0.83 -0.29
CA CYS A 295 1.16 -1.08 0.69
C CYS A 295 2.53 -0.63 0.18
N MET A 296 3.45 -0.24 1.07
CA MET A 296 4.78 0.30 0.76
C MET A 296 4.77 1.40 -0.31
N GLY A 297 3.74 2.22 -0.31
CA GLY A 297 3.49 3.24 -1.33
C GLY A 297 3.32 4.64 -0.75
N MET A 298 4.03 4.96 0.35
CA MET A 298 3.92 6.24 1.05
C MET A 298 4.76 7.35 0.41
N ALA A 299 5.64 7.02 -0.53
CA ALA A 299 6.39 8.02 -1.29
C ALA A 299 5.45 8.87 -2.17
N ALA A 300 5.74 10.15 -2.28
CA ALA A 300 4.87 11.13 -2.95
C ALA A 300 4.50 10.74 -4.38
N GLU A 301 5.43 10.14 -5.13
CA GLU A 301 5.16 9.64 -6.49
C GLU A 301 4.05 8.61 -6.53
N ASN A 302 3.94 7.74 -5.52
CA ASN A 302 2.84 6.77 -5.44
C ASN A 302 1.56 7.42 -4.95
N MET A 303 1.64 8.24 -3.89
CA MET A 303 0.46 8.89 -3.29
C MET A 303 -0.33 9.71 -4.30
N PHE A 304 0.38 10.44 -5.17
CA PHE A 304 -0.27 11.31 -6.18
C PHE A 304 -0.48 10.63 -7.54
N SER A 305 -0.34 9.30 -7.63
CA SER A 305 -0.56 8.54 -8.87
C SER A 305 -1.73 7.56 -8.81
N ARG A 306 -2.50 7.52 -7.71
CA ARG A 306 -3.65 6.63 -7.52
C ARG A 306 -4.95 7.42 -7.60
N PRO A 307 -5.66 7.36 -8.73
CA PRO A 307 -6.86 8.20 -8.92
C PRO A 307 -8.07 7.76 -8.10
N GLN A 308 -8.24 6.48 -7.79
CA GLN A 308 -9.52 5.96 -7.27
C GLN A 308 -9.45 5.09 -6.02
N THR A 309 -8.46 4.18 -5.90
CA THR A 309 -8.40 3.26 -4.75
C THR A 309 -8.31 4.00 -3.43
N ALA A 310 -9.12 3.57 -2.45
CA ALA A 310 -9.40 4.36 -1.27
C ALA A 310 -8.46 4.11 -0.09
N VAL A 311 -7.83 2.95 0.01
CA VAL A 311 -7.13 2.51 1.22
C VAL A 311 -5.62 2.46 0.99
N ALA A 312 -4.85 3.01 1.91
CA ALA A 312 -3.39 2.96 1.86
C ALA A 312 -2.78 2.79 3.26
N ARG A 313 -1.75 1.96 3.36
CA ARG A 313 -0.91 1.81 4.55
C ARG A 313 -0.32 3.14 4.97
N ASN A 314 -0.36 3.40 6.26
CA ASN A 314 -0.02 4.68 6.87
C ASN A 314 1.22 4.62 7.76
N SER A 315 1.82 3.44 7.87
CA SER A 315 3.04 3.17 8.65
C SER A 315 3.87 2.06 8.02
N ASP A 316 5.10 1.93 8.47
CA ASP A 316 5.91 0.70 8.33
C ASP A 316 5.17 -0.50 8.94
N ASP A 317 5.64 -1.72 8.69
CA ASP A 317 5.04 -2.93 9.24
C ASP A 317 5.09 -2.93 10.77
N PHE A 318 3.99 -3.32 11.41
CA PHE A 318 4.02 -3.67 12.81
C PHE A 318 4.81 -4.97 12.99
N VAL A 319 5.84 -4.92 13.82
CA VAL A 319 6.66 -6.09 14.13
C VAL A 319 6.35 -6.55 15.55
N PRO A 320 5.53 -7.61 15.74
CA PRO A 320 5.00 -7.99 17.05
C PRO A 320 6.03 -8.29 18.13
N LYS A 321 7.24 -8.70 17.73
CA LYS A 321 8.34 -9.08 18.66
C LYS A 321 9.33 -7.94 18.94
N ARG A 322 9.10 -6.77 18.37
CA ARG A 322 9.96 -5.62 18.58
C ARG A 322 9.56 -4.89 19.85
N GLU A 323 10.50 -4.68 20.79
CA GLU A 323 10.26 -4.07 22.11
C GLU A 323 9.59 -2.70 22.03
N ASP A 324 10.01 -1.83 21.10
CA ASP A 324 9.43 -0.50 20.88
C ASP A 324 8.33 -0.48 19.77
N GLY A 325 7.92 -1.65 19.28
CA GLY A 325 7.07 -1.79 18.11
C GLY A 325 5.72 -1.07 18.23
N PHE A 326 5.09 -1.12 19.41
CA PHE A 326 3.82 -0.41 19.63
C PHE A 326 3.99 1.12 19.55
N ALA A 327 4.98 1.66 20.26
CA ALA A 327 5.21 3.11 20.32
C ALA A 327 5.62 3.67 18.96
N GLU A 328 6.54 3.02 18.27
CA GLU A 328 7.01 3.41 16.93
C GLU A 328 5.87 3.38 15.91
N HIS A 329 5.07 2.32 15.93
CA HIS A 329 3.94 2.16 15.03
C HIS A 329 2.82 3.19 15.27
N LEU A 330 2.50 3.45 16.54
CA LEU A 330 1.56 4.49 16.93
C LEU A 330 2.04 5.88 16.48
N LEU A 331 3.32 6.18 16.71
CA LEU A 331 3.93 7.44 16.32
C LEU A 331 3.80 7.68 14.80
N GLN A 332 4.16 6.69 13.99
CA GLN A 332 4.04 6.80 12.53
C GLN A 332 2.59 7.03 12.11
N ASN A 333 1.66 6.21 12.58
CA ASN A 333 0.26 6.32 12.22
C ASN A 333 -0.35 7.66 12.64
N ALA A 334 -0.08 8.12 13.86
CA ALA A 334 -0.62 9.38 14.37
C ALA A 334 -0.14 10.60 13.57
N TYR A 335 1.14 10.63 13.20
CA TYR A 335 1.73 11.79 12.51
C TYR A 335 1.69 11.73 10.99
N ASN A 336 1.45 10.57 10.39
CA ASN A 336 1.20 10.45 8.96
C ASN A 336 -0.29 10.71 8.59
N THR A 337 -1.22 10.39 9.50
CA THR A 337 -2.66 10.54 9.24
C THR A 337 -3.10 11.96 8.86
N PRO A 338 -2.64 13.06 9.49
CA PRO A 338 -3.03 14.41 9.09
C PRO A 338 -2.75 14.74 7.63
N TYR A 339 -1.70 14.16 7.07
CA TYR A 339 -1.23 14.39 5.71
C TYR A 339 -1.81 13.35 4.73
N GLN A 340 -1.62 12.05 4.97
CA GLN A 340 -2.10 11.00 4.08
C GLN A 340 -3.62 10.85 4.13
N GLY A 341 -4.23 11.14 5.26
CA GLY A 341 -5.67 11.06 5.48
C GLY A 341 -6.52 12.04 4.66
N GLU A 342 -5.90 13.02 4.00
CA GLU A 342 -6.58 13.86 3.02
C GLU A 342 -6.85 13.11 1.71
N LEU A 343 -6.02 12.13 1.36
CA LEU A 343 -6.16 11.36 0.12
C LEU A 343 -6.74 9.97 0.34
N TYR A 344 -6.48 9.34 1.49
CA TYR A 344 -6.78 7.93 1.72
C TYR A 344 -7.43 7.66 3.06
N VAL A 345 -8.20 6.60 3.13
CA VAL A 345 -8.51 5.89 4.37
C VAL A 345 -7.21 5.22 4.82
N CYS A 346 -6.68 5.63 5.97
CA CYS A 346 -5.39 5.18 6.48
C CYS A 346 -5.49 3.78 7.08
N ASP A 347 -4.77 2.84 6.49
CA ASP A 347 -4.61 1.49 7.03
C ASP A 347 -3.48 1.50 8.07
N TRP A 348 -3.84 1.19 9.33
CA TRP A 348 -2.93 1.16 10.47
C TRP A 348 -2.30 -0.22 10.68
N ASP A 349 -2.27 -1.05 9.64
CA ASP A 349 -1.68 -2.38 9.63
C ASP A 349 -2.31 -3.41 10.58
N MET A 350 -1.92 -4.67 10.41
CA MET A 350 -2.32 -5.77 11.27
C MET A 350 -1.66 -5.70 12.66
N PHE A 351 -2.15 -6.52 13.58
CA PHE A 351 -1.60 -6.68 14.92
C PHE A 351 -1.86 -8.11 15.43
N TRP A 352 -1.33 -8.47 16.59
CA TRP A 352 -1.73 -9.70 17.28
C TRP A 352 -2.70 -9.38 18.41
N THR A 353 -3.85 -10.08 18.46
CA THR A 353 -4.80 -9.93 19.56
C THR A 353 -4.23 -10.46 20.88
N SER A 354 -3.34 -11.46 20.82
CA SER A 354 -2.62 -12.05 21.97
C SER A 354 -1.38 -11.25 22.40
N HIS A 355 -1.03 -10.14 21.73
CA HIS A 355 0.05 -9.27 22.15
C HIS A 355 -0.24 -8.59 23.50
N GLU A 356 0.80 -8.27 24.29
CA GLU A 356 0.64 -7.54 25.56
C GLU A 356 -0.12 -6.21 25.39
N ASP A 357 0.07 -5.51 24.27
CA ASP A 357 -0.66 -4.32 23.87
C ASP A 357 -1.87 -4.60 22.95
N GLY A 358 -2.30 -5.85 22.81
CA GLY A 358 -3.35 -6.25 21.86
C GLY A 358 -4.63 -5.42 21.98
N LEU A 359 -5.11 -5.17 23.20
CA LEU A 359 -6.26 -4.32 23.45
C LEU A 359 -6.03 -2.86 23.00
N ARG A 360 -4.85 -2.30 23.26
CA ARG A 360 -4.48 -0.95 22.81
C ARG A 360 -4.44 -0.86 21.28
N HIS A 361 -3.84 -1.87 20.63
CA HIS A 361 -3.84 -1.97 19.17
C HIS A 361 -5.25 -2.02 18.59
N SER A 362 -6.13 -2.84 19.17
CA SER A 362 -7.53 -2.98 18.73
C SER A 362 -8.26 -1.63 18.85
N LEU A 363 -8.22 -1.00 20.02
CA LEU A 363 -8.88 0.29 20.26
C LEU A 363 -8.39 1.39 19.32
N LEU A 364 -7.09 1.50 19.11
CA LEU A 364 -6.52 2.53 18.23
C LEU A 364 -6.97 2.33 16.77
N ARG A 365 -7.02 1.10 16.28
CA ARG A 365 -7.51 0.82 14.94
C ARG A 365 -9.01 1.05 14.81
N ALA A 366 -9.79 0.69 15.82
CA ALA A 366 -11.23 0.95 15.83
C ALA A 366 -11.57 2.46 15.71
N ILE A 367 -10.77 3.33 16.34
CA ILE A 367 -10.97 4.79 16.25
C ILE A 367 -10.26 5.44 15.06
N SER A 368 -9.37 4.75 14.36
CA SER A 368 -8.62 5.30 13.22
C SER A 368 -9.51 5.60 12.01
N GLY A 369 -10.65 4.92 11.90
CA GLY A 369 -11.55 4.96 10.75
C GLY A 369 -11.04 4.16 9.53
N GLY A 370 -9.93 3.44 9.67
CA GLY A 370 -9.38 2.55 8.67
C GLY A 370 -9.80 1.09 8.86
N PRO A 371 -9.31 0.17 8.01
CA PRO A 371 -9.52 -1.26 8.17
C PRO A 371 -8.98 -1.76 9.51
N VAL A 372 -9.72 -2.68 10.13
CA VAL A 372 -9.31 -3.36 11.37
C VAL A 372 -9.08 -4.83 11.07
N TYR A 373 -7.87 -5.29 11.23
CA TYR A 373 -7.51 -6.68 11.01
C TYR A 373 -6.31 -7.11 11.86
N PHE A 374 -6.27 -8.38 12.17
CA PHE A 374 -5.23 -8.98 12.99
C PHE A 374 -4.56 -10.15 12.28
N SER A 375 -3.43 -10.62 12.81
CA SER A 375 -2.57 -11.62 12.16
C SER A 375 -2.10 -12.69 13.14
N ASP A 376 -3.02 -13.18 14.00
CA ASP A 376 -2.70 -14.21 14.99
C ASP A 376 -2.48 -15.58 14.34
N ARG A 377 -1.60 -16.37 14.92
CA ARG A 377 -1.40 -17.77 14.58
C ARG A 377 -2.60 -18.63 14.98
N ILE A 378 -2.65 -19.86 14.46
CA ILE A 378 -3.66 -20.84 14.85
C ILE A 378 -3.57 -21.07 16.35
N GLY A 379 -4.73 -20.99 17.02
CA GLY A 379 -4.88 -21.18 18.47
C GLY A 379 -4.66 -19.92 19.31
N GLU A 380 -4.04 -18.86 18.75
CA GLU A 380 -3.60 -17.68 19.53
C GLU A 380 -4.63 -16.53 19.51
N THR A 381 -5.72 -16.60 18.76
CA THR A 381 -6.70 -15.50 18.74
C THR A 381 -7.38 -15.34 20.11
N ALA A 382 -7.33 -14.12 20.66
CA ALA A 382 -8.03 -13.69 21.86
C ALA A 382 -9.39 -13.05 21.48
N PRO A 383 -10.52 -13.78 21.63
CA PRO A 383 -11.82 -13.29 21.15
C PRO A 383 -12.25 -11.97 21.79
N GLU A 384 -11.92 -11.75 23.07
CA GLU A 384 -12.25 -10.55 23.84
C GLU A 384 -11.51 -9.28 23.36
N VAL A 385 -10.44 -9.45 22.59
CA VAL A 385 -9.67 -8.36 21.98
C VAL A 385 -10.08 -8.15 20.53
N ALA A 386 -10.51 -9.23 19.84
CA ALA A 386 -10.93 -9.20 18.45
C ALA A 386 -12.38 -8.71 18.28
N ALA A 387 -13.23 -8.87 19.31
CA ALA A 387 -14.63 -8.47 19.31
C ALA A 387 -14.80 -7.03 19.82
#